data_2b6e3fba5751254b6cbb1980f8846dc2
#
_entry.id   2b6e3fba5751254b6cbb1980f8846dc2
#
_cell.length_a   1.000
_cell.length_b   1.000
_cell.length_c   1.000
_cell.angle_alpha   90.00
_cell.angle_beta   90.00
_cell.angle_gamma   90.00
#
_symmetry.space_group_name_H-M   'P 1'
#
loop_
_entity.id
_entity.type
_entity.pdbx_description
1 polymer ?
#
loop_
_entity_poly.entity_id
_entity_poly.type
_entity_poly.pdbx_seq_one_letter_code
_entity_poly.pdbx_strand_id
1 'polypeptide(L)'
;GMTTPHDSLGRMSAASPTRLCAFSYFRPAFFIPSLTSNHSFMKRAIALTYSLVVATMATATWIEHFRGTEFVARHLYGAWWFTLLWALLAALGVAWIVKRRVRRWSTLLVHAAFVVILLGALLTHLTASRGIVHLRQGATVDTYLAERPDGSTEERRLPFRITLDSFRVHYHAGTTAERDYTSHFTVSDGQTVLRGETAMNRIFTFRSVRLYQNAYDPDMAGSYLAVNTDPYGIPITYTGYGLLFAALVGLLIDPRGTFRRLLSDARLRRGAFLALVLLSIGREASADPLIVPRETADRFGRLHLLYSDRIAPVQTFAIDFTKKLYGRASYRGLTAEQVLMGRLFDPRGWDKEPMIRVKDAALRRQLRLPRYASVNHFFSPDRGYILGTYLMEYEQGQRDAFHTACVDMDAKIRLIMSLRDGSALALFPHADVYGAVRWRHPATPLSPGELPRMDALFLRSYLSLLREQIVKADYATANTLIEKLDKYQRLHAGGTLPSPTAERAERLTNAFPFATVLFIVNLTVGLLALLYTIRRLVRQHDAPRTDRLVRRATLGLLLLSFAALTLCEVLRWIVAGRAPVANGYETMLLIAWFTLLFAFVAGRRF
;
A
#
# COMPACT_ATOMS: atom_id res chain seq x y z
N GLY A 1 64.07 -29.72 80.25
CA GLY A 1 63.89 -28.36 80.11
C GLY A 1 62.64 -28.06 79.30
N MET A 2 61.67 -27.61 79.90
CA MET A 2 61.20 -26.21 79.86
C MET A 2 60.83 -25.77 78.46
N THR A 3 59.73 -25.33 78.16
CA THR A 3 58.53 -24.83 78.83
C THR A 3 57.47 -24.58 77.79
N THR A 4 56.32 -24.97 78.09
CA THR A 4 55.01 -24.54 77.69
C THR A 4 54.87 -23.01 77.42
N PRO A 5 53.75 -22.47 77.11
CA PRO A 5 52.48 -23.07 76.67
C PRO A 5 51.67 -22.16 75.65
N HIS A 6 50.46 -22.60 75.42
CA HIS A 6 49.24 -21.80 75.19
C HIS A 6 48.83 -21.47 73.74
N ASP A 7 47.64 -21.46 73.35
CA ASP A 7 46.35 -21.70 74.03
C ASP A 7 45.28 -22.06 72.99
N SER A 8 44.40 -22.86 73.42
CA SER A 8 43.20 -23.30 72.73
C SER A 8 42.09 -22.25 72.87
N LEU A 9 41.39 -21.92 71.81
CA LEU A 9 40.05 -21.47 71.99
C LEU A 9 39.22 -21.83 70.73
N GLY A 10 38.13 -22.43 71.00
CA GLY A 10 37.23 -23.07 70.08
C GLY A 10 36.56 -22.13 69.10
N ARG A 11 36.33 -22.64 67.95
CA ARG A 11 35.43 -22.02 67.00
C ARG A 11 34.16 -22.83 66.90
N MET A 12 33.12 -22.28 67.44
CA MET A 12 31.75 -22.67 67.15
C MET A 12 31.44 -22.38 65.70
N SER A 13 30.92 -23.35 64.99
CA SER A 13 30.35 -23.33 63.70
C SER A 13 29.11 -22.40 63.70
N ALA A 14 29.11 -21.31 62.88
CA ALA A 14 27.95 -20.48 62.58
C ALA A 14 27.43 -20.86 61.22
N ALA A 15 26.19 -21.28 61.18
CA ALA A 15 25.43 -21.60 59.97
C ALA A 15 25.27 -20.40 59.03
N SER A 16 25.40 -20.67 57.76
CA SER A 16 25.14 -19.68 56.67
C SER A 16 23.67 -19.34 56.58
N PRO A 17 23.28 -18.06 56.49
CA PRO A 17 21.92 -17.70 56.17
C PRO A 17 21.71 -17.73 54.65
N THR A 18 20.68 -18.41 54.24
CA THR A 18 20.03 -18.40 52.92
C THR A 18 19.77 -16.97 52.44
N ARG A 19 20.37 -16.59 51.34
CA ARG A 19 20.06 -15.31 50.66
C ARG A 19 18.73 -15.42 49.92
N LEU A 20 17.69 -14.86 50.48
CA LEU A 20 16.49 -14.45 49.79
C LEU A 20 16.86 -13.32 48.78
N CYS A 21 16.66 -13.57 47.50
CA CYS A 21 16.70 -12.53 46.50
C CYS A 21 15.49 -11.60 46.70
N ALA A 22 15.75 -10.48 47.32
CA ALA A 22 14.80 -9.38 47.41
C ALA A 22 14.59 -8.74 46.03
N PHE A 23 13.36 -8.70 45.61
CA PHE A 23 12.85 -7.83 44.54
C PHE A 23 13.24 -6.38 44.87
N SER A 24 14.16 -5.81 44.13
CA SER A 24 14.50 -4.40 44.23
C SER A 24 13.41 -3.55 43.62
N TYR A 25 12.71 -2.89 44.46
CA TYR A 25 11.76 -1.82 44.22
C TYR A 25 12.22 -0.82 43.18
N PHE A 26 11.33 -0.53 42.24
CA PHE A 26 11.33 0.67 41.45
C PHE A 26 11.03 1.85 42.41
N ARG A 27 12.06 2.51 42.93
CA ARG A 27 11.90 3.81 43.61
C ARG A 27 11.89 4.90 42.55
N PRO A 28 10.87 5.74 42.48
CA PRO A 28 10.97 7.03 41.78
C PRO A 28 11.88 7.93 42.61
N ALA A 29 13.14 8.02 42.21
CA ALA A 29 14.07 8.97 42.80
C ALA A 29 13.70 10.38 42.31
N PHE A 30 12.98 11.13 43.13
CA PHE A 30 13.01 12.57 43.10
C PHE A 30 14.45 13.01 43.44
N PHE A 31 15.24 13.30 42.41
CA PHE A 31 16.61 13.73 42.55
C PHE A 31 16.64 15.26 42.47
N ILE A 32 16.92 15.89 43.59
CA ILE A 32 17.36 17.31 43.65
C ILE A 32 18.69 17.40 42.88
N PRO A 33 18.84 18.25 41.87
CA PRO A 33 20.04 18.25 41.04
C PRO A 33 21.19 18.92 41.79
N SER A 34 22.17 18.15 42.24
CA SER A 34 23.51 18.64 42.49
C SER A 34 24.15 19.13 41.20
N LEU A 35 24.78 20.30 41.22
CA LEU A 35 25.38 21.08 40.11
C LEU A 35 26.61 20.41 39.45
N THR A 36 26.64 19.09 39.25
CA THR A 36 27.74 18.40 38.59
C THR A 36 27.22 17.38 37.59
N SER A 37 26.83 17.81 36.42
CA SER A 37 27.17 17.22 35.14
C SER A 37 26.39 17.86 33.97
N ASN A 38 27.07 18.69 33.22
CA ASN A 38 26.73 19.20 31.90
C ASN A 38 26.33 18.05 30.88
N HIS A 39 26.57 16.78 31.26
CA HIS A 39 26.27 15.62 30.45
C HIS A 39 24.82 15.14 30.54
N SER A 40 24.17 15.27 31.69
CA SER A 40 22.77 14.86 31.86
C SER A 40 21.83 15.90 31.25
N PHE A 41 22.19 17.17 31.30
CA PHE A 41 21.42 18.28 30.71
C PHE A 41 21.28 18.12 29.18
N MET A 42 22.40 17.89 28.46
CA MET A 42 22.37 17.76 26.98
C MET A 42 21.59 16.53 26.49
N LYS A 43 21.71 15.39 27.20
CA LYS A 43 20.88 14.21 26.90
C LYS A 43 19.40 14.50 27.11
N ARG A 44 19.03 15.21 28.19
CA ARG A 44 17.65 15.61 28.46
C ARG A 44 17.13 16.58 27.41
N ALA A 45 17.95 17.56 27.01
CA ALA A 45 17.60 18.51 25.96
C ALA A 45 17.34 17.83 24.62
N ILE A 46 18.22 16.90 24.19
CA ILE A 46 18.04 16.13 22.97
C ILE A 46 16.76 15.28 23.07
N ALA A 47 16.57 14.54 24.17
CA ALA A 47 15.41 13.72 24.37
C ALA A 47 14.10 14.53 24.36
N LEU A 48 14.08 15.68 25.02
CA LEU A 48 12.93 16.57 25.05
C LEU A 48 12.61 17.13 23.66
N THR A 49 13.61 17.66 22.95
CA THR A 49 13.44 18.20 21.59
C THR A 49 12.98 17.13 20.62
N TYR A 50 13.57 15.92 20.69
CA TYR A 50 13.17 14.80 19.87
C TYR A 50 11.72 14.36 20.17
N SER A 51 11.35 14.25 21.46
CA SER A 51 9.98 13.91 21.86
C SER A 51 8.99 14.97 21.39
N LEU A 52 9.37 16.25 21.41
CA LEU A 52 8.53 17.33 20.90
C LEU A 52 8.34 17.24 19.38
N VAL A 53 9.40 16.95 18.62
CA VAL A 53 9.29 16.70 17.17
C VAL A 53 8.33 15.54 16.90
N VAL A 54 8.50 14.40 17.58
CA VAL A 54 7.64 13.24 17.39
C VAL A 54 6.19 13.54 17.76
N ALA A 55 5.96 14.23 18.88
CA ALA A 55 4.61 14.64 19.31
C ALA A 55 3.97 15.60 18.29
N THR A 56 4.73 16.57 17.77
CA THR A 56 4.25 17.48 16.72
C THR A 56 3.86 16.71 15.45
N MET A 57 4.69 15.78 15.00
CA MET A 57 4.38 14.97 13.81
C MET A 57 3.15 14.06 14.03
N ALA A 58 3.03 13.45 15.21
CA ALA A 58 1.86 12.64 15.55
C ALA A 58 0.58 13.49 15.61
N THR A 59 0.65 14.69 16.20
CA THR A 59 -0.46 15.64 16.24
C THR A 59 -0.80 16.14 14.83
N ALA A 60 0.21 16.40 14.00
CA ALA A 60 0.04 16.78 12.60
C ALA A 60 -0.73 15.71 11.81
N THR A 61 -0.34 14.45 11.94
CA THR A 61 -1.05 13.32 11.29
C THR A 61 -2.51 13.21 11.77
N TRP A 62 -2.75 13.47 13.06
CA TRP A 62 -4.11 13.49 13.60
C TRP A 62 -4.93 14.67 13.04
N ILE A 63 -4.36 15.88 12.98
CA ILE A 63 -5.00 17.07 12.38
C ILE A 63 -5.25 16.87 10.88
N GLU A 64 -4.32 16.24 10.16
CA GLU A 64 -4.42 15.93 8.73
C GLU A 64 -5.68 15.12 8.42
N HIS A 65 -6.04 14.19 9.29
CA HIS A 65 -7.25 13.40 9.15
C HIS A 65 -8.55 14.24 9.12
N PHE A 66 -8.57 15.39 9.84
CA PHE A 66 -9.77 16.25 9.93
C PHE A 66 -9.72 17.48 9.02
N ARG A 67 -8.53 18.02 8.77
CA ARG A 67 -8.34 19.29 8.05
C ARG A 67 -7.70 19.14 6.68
N GLY A 68 -7.27 17.94 6.33
CA GLY A 68 -6.61 17.63 5.06
C GLY A 68 -5.11 17.95 5.05
N THR A 69 -4.41 17.35 4.08
CA THR A 69 -2.95 17.42 3.93
C THR A 69 -2.46 18.85 3.66
N GLU A 70 -3.21 19.62 2.88
CA GLU A 70 -2.82 20.98 2.51
C GLU A 70 -2.78 21.92 3.73
N PHE A 71 -3.76 21.81 4.63
CA PHE A 71 -3.79 22.57 5.87
C PHE A 71 -2.56 22.29 6.74
N VAL A 72 -2.21 21.02 6.93
CA VAL A 72 -1.07 20.60 7.74
C VAL A 72 0.25 21.00 7.10
N ALA A 73 0.37 20.83 5.79
CA ALA A 73 1.55 21.24 5.04
C ALA A 73 1.84 22.75 5.21
N ARG A 74 0.79 23.56 5.18
CA ARG A 74 0.90 25.04 5.27
C ARG A 74 1.13 25.52 6.71
N HIS A 75 0.34 25.02 7.68
CA HIS A 75 0.31 25.61 9.03
C HIS A 75 1.24 24.91 10.04
N LEU A 76 1.63 23.65 9.80
CA LEU A 76 2.52 22.92 10.68
C LEU A 76 3.90 22.71 10.04
N TYR A 77 3.96 22.00 8.92
CA TYR A 77 5.24 21.64 8.31
C TYR A 77 5.94 22.83 7.65
N GLY A 78 5.18 23.79 7.10
CA GLY A 78 5.70 25.05 6.55
C GLY A 78 5.99 26.13 7.60
N ALA A 79 5.64 25.90 8.88
CA ALA A 79 5.82 26.90 9.93
C ALA A 79 7.29 27.09 10.32
N TRP A 80 7.70 28.34 10.52
CA TRP A 80 9.08 28.70 10.92
C TRP A 80 9.53 28.03 12.21
N TRP A 81 8.62 27.88 13.18
CA TRP A 81 8.92 27.26 14.48
C TRP A 81 9.23 25.76 14.34
N PHE A 82 8.60 25.07 13.39
CA PHE A 82 8.86 23.65 13.11
C PHE A 82 10.25 23.47 12.47
N THR A 83 10.61 24.35 11.54
CA THR A 83 11.95 24.40 10.96
C THR A 83 13.01 24.69 12.05
N LEU A 84 12.74 25.64 12.97
CA LEU A 84 13.61 25.92 14.09
C LEU A 84 13.78 24.72 15.04
N LEU A 85 12.72 23.97 15.27
CA LEU A 85 12.75 22.77 16.12
C LEU A 85 13.68 21.69 15.53
N TRP A 86 13.65 21.48 14.22
CA TRP A 86 14.57 20.58 13.52
C TRP A 86 16.00 21.10 13.53
N ALA A 87 16.22 22.38 13.33
CA ALA A 87 17.53 23.01 13.40
C ALA A 87 18.14 22.88 14.81
N LEU A 88 17.33 23.07 15.84
CA LEU A 88 17.75 22.90 17.25
C LEU A 88 18.13 21.43 17.52
N LEU A 89 17.34 20.47 17.06
CA LEU A 89 17.64 19.05 17.24
C LEU A 89 18.95 18.67 16.53
N ALA A 90 19.17 19.16 15.31
CA ALA A 90 20.41 18.95 14.57
C ALA A 90 21.62 19.57 15.29
N ALA A 91 21.51 20.81 15.74
CA ALA A 91 22.56 21.50 16.46
C ALA A 91 22.94 20.79 17.78
N LEU A 92 21.94 20.38 18.56
CA LEU A 92 22.14 19.60 19.79
C LEU A 92 22.81 18.25 19.51
N GLY A 93 22.41 17.57 18.42
CA GLY A 93 23.02 16.31 17.97
C GLY A 93 24.48 16.47 17.60
N VAL A 94 24.82 17.47 16.80
CA VAL A 94 26.22 17.79 16.43
C VAL A 94 27.03 18.18 17.67
N ALA A 95 26.52 19.07 18.52
CA ALA A 95 27.18 19.47 19.76
C ALA A 95 27.45 18.25 20.67
N TRP A 96 26.52 17.31 20.76
CA TRP A 96 26.71 16.10 21.55
C TRP A 96 27.80 15.18 20.98
N ILE A 97 27.87 15.00 19.64
CA ILE A 97 28.89 14.23 18.95
C ILE A 97 30.29 14.83 19.20
N VAL A 98 30.42 16.14 19.03
CA VAL A 98 31.67 16.86 19.23
C VAL A 98 32.12 16.76 20.69
N LYS A 99 31.22 17.04 21.65
CA LYS A 99 31.51 17.00 23.11
C LYS A 99 31.88 15.57 23.57
N ARG A 100 31.28 14.53 22.98
CA ARG A 100 31.55 13.14 23.28
C ARG A 100 32.78 12.59 22.56
N ARG A 101 33.38 13.34 21.66
CA ARG A 101 34.52 12.91 20.83
C ARG A 101 34.25 11.55 20.20
N VAL A 102 33.05 11.40 19.59
CA VAL A 102 32.69 10.14 18.92
C VAL A 102 33.68 9.88 17.80
N ARG A 103 34.48 8.81 17.90
CA ARG A 103 35.52 8.47 16.89
C ARG A 103 35.11 7.37 15.93
N ARG A 104 33.90 6.84 16.05
CA ARG A 104 33.41 5.78 15.15
C ARG A 104 32.98 6.40 13.83
N TRP A 105 33.74 6.10 12.79
CA TRP A 105 33.51 6.69 11.47
C TRP A 105 32.12 6.35 10.92
N SER A 106 31.62 5.09 11.10
CA SER A 106 30.29 4.67 10.63
C SER A 106 29.17 5.48 11.33
N THR A 107 29.29 5.73 12.64
CA THR A 107 28.33 6.54 13.39
C THR A 107 28.41 8.02 12.96
N LEU A 108 29.62 8.56 12.78
CA LEU A 108 29.82 9.93 12.32
C LEU A 108 29.22 10.15 10.93
N LEU A 109 29.44 9.20 10.02
CA LEU A 109 28.93 9.28 8.65
C LEU A 109 27.39 9.29 8.60
N VAL A 110 26.71 8.46 9.42
CA VAL A 110 25.24 8.49 9.54
C VAL A 110 24.74 9.87 9.98
N HIS A 111 25.33 10.44 11.03
CA HIS A 111 24.88 11.74 11.54
C HIS A 111 25.23 12.87 10.58
N ALA A 112 26.38 12.81 9.92
CA ALA A 112 26.75 13.77 8.87
C ALA A 112 25.75 13.69 7.69
N ALA A 113 25.35 12.50 7.27
CA ALA A 113 24.35 12.32 6.24
C ALA A 113 23.01 12.96 6.62
N PHE A 114 22.53 12.77 7.87
CA PHE A 114 21.30 13.43 8.34
C PHE A 114 21.43 14.96 8.36
N VAL A 115 22.57 15.50 8.78
CA VAL A 115 22.82 16.96 8.76
C VAL A 115 22.77 17.49 7.33
N VAL A 116 23.38 16.77 6.38
CA VAL A 116 23.35 17.15 4.94
C VAL A 116 21.93 17.10 4.38
N ILE A 117 21.15 16.06 4.73
CA ILE A 117 19.74 15.95 4.32
C ILE A 117 18.92 17.12 4.89
N LEU A 118 19.08 17.43 6.18
CA LEU A 118 18.36 18.55 6.82
C LEU A 118 18.77 19.90 6.24
N LEU A 119 20.05 20.07 5.90
CA LEU A 119 20.52 21.27 5.21
C LEU A 119 19.91 21.38 3.81
N GLY A 120 19.85 20.29 3.06
CA GLY A 120 19.19 20.24 1.77
C GLY A 120 17.70 20.57 1.87
N ALA A 121 17.00 20.00 2.86
CA ALA A 121 15.58 20.30 3.13
C ALA A 121 15.36 21.79 3.51
N LEU A 122 16.25 22.35 4.30
CA LEU A 122 16.20 23.78 4.65
C LEU A 122 16.40 24.66 3.41
N LEU A 123 17.36 24.32 2.56
CA LEU A 123 17.60 25.06 1.31
C LEU A 123 16.39 24.95 0.37
N THR A 124 15.80 23.76 0.22
CA THR A 124 14.54 23.59 -0.51
C THR A 124 13.45 24.50 0.06
N HIS A 125 13.28 24.52 1.38
CA HIS A 125 12.27 25.36 2.04
C HIS A 125 12.48 26.86 1.77
N LEU A 126 13.74 27.32 1.67
CA LEU A 126 14.08 28.71 1.48
C LEU A 126 14.14 29.14 -0.01
N THR A 127 14.48 28.23 -0.92
CA THR A 127 14.82 28.60 -2.31
C THR A 127 13.95 27.96 -3.37
N ALA A 128 13.18 26.90 -3.04
CA ALA A 128 12.34 26.26 -4.04
C ALA A 128 11.13 27.12 -4.40
N SER A 129 10.78 27.09 -5.68
CA SER A 129 9.54 27.67 -6.20
C SER A 129 8.74 26.60 -6.91
N ARG A 130 7.45 26.52 -6.60
CA ARG A 130 6.50 25.57 -7.22
C ARG A 130 5.40 26.35 -7.91
N GLY A 131 4.85 25.77 -8.96
CA GLY A 131 3.76 26.42 -9.69
C GLY A 131 3.28 25.57 -10.85
N ILE A 132 2.51 26.18 -11.73
CA ILE A 132 1.92 25.54 -12.90
C ILE A 132 2.19 26.41 -14.13
N VAL A 133 2.61 25.80 -15.23
CA VAL A 133 2.63 26.41 -16.55
C VAL A 133 1.56 25.77 -17.42
N HIS A 134 0.75 26.60 -18.07
CA HIS A 134 -0.24 26.17 -19.07
C HIS A 134 0.35 26.35 -20.46
N LEU A 135 0.39 25.27 -21.21
CA LEU A 135 0.92 25.23 -22.57
C LEU A 135 -0.21 24.92 -23.55
N ARG A 136 -0.30 25.72 -24.62
CA ARG A 136 -1.17 25.44 -25.78
C ARG A 136 -0.30 25.03 -26.96
N GLN A 137 -0.80 24.08 -27.77
CA GLN A 137 -0.06 23.58 -28.92
C GLN A 137 0.34 24.70 -29.86
N GLY A 138 1.63 24.79 -30.20
CA GLY A 138 2.22 25.83 -31.03
C GLY A 138 2.49 27.16 -30.34
N ALA A 139 1.96 27.40 -29.12
CA ALA A 139 2.24 28.60 -28.36
C ALA A 139 3.55 28.49 -27.56
N THR A 140 4.31 29.58 -27.53
CA THR A 140 5.55 29.69 -26.76
C THR A 140 5.30 30.48 -25.48
N VAL A 141 5.69 29.92 -24.34
CA VAL A 141 5.51 30.52 -23.02
C VAL A 141 6.86 30.60 -22.32
N ASP A 142 7.13 31.68 -21.58
CA ASP A 142 8.34 31.86 -20.76
C ASP A 142 8.01 32.24 -19.30
N THR A 143 6.75 32.12 -18.91
CA THR A 143 6.27 32.38 -17.54
C THR A 143 5.47 31.22 -16.99
N TYR A 144 5.36 31.14 -15.67
CA TYR A 144 4.52 30.19 -14.95
C TYR A 144 3.88 30.83 -13.72
N LEU A 145 2.75 30.34 -13.28
CA LEU A 145 2.07 30.77 -12.07
C LEU A 145 2.69 30.07 -10.86
N ALA A 146 3.52 30.79 -10.12
CA ALA A 146 4.14 30.31 -8.90
C ALA A 146 3.18 30.45 -7.71
N GLU A 147 3.10 29.40 -6.87
CA GLU A 147 2.30 29.41 -5.64
C GLU A 147 3.11 30.01 -4.50
N ARG A 148 2.53 31.01 -3.82
CA ARG A 148 3.10 31.60 -2.59
C ARG A 148 2.65 30.84 -1.34
N PRO A 149 3.39 30.95 -0.22
CA PRO A 149 3.02 30.33 1.04
C PRO A 149 1.63 30.75 1.57
N ASP A 150 1.14 31.94 1.19
CA ASP A 150 -0.19 32.44 1.55
C ASP A 150 -1.33 31.87 0.66
N GLY A 151 -0.98 31.08 -0.38
CA GLY A 151 -1.90 30.50 -1.33
C GLY A 151 -2.26 31.41 -2.50
N SER A 152 -1.70 32.59 -2.57
CA SER A 152 -1.81 33.46 -3.76
C SER A 152 -0.87 32.96 -4.86
N THR A 153 -1.19 33.30 -6.10
CA THR A 153 -0.35 32.99 -7.26
C THR A 153 0.38 34.23 -7.74
N GLU A 154 1.61 34.04 -8.18
CA GLU A 154 2.46 35.09 -8.75
C GLU A 154 3.04 34.60 -10.06
N GLU A 155 2.99 35.46 -11.09
CA GLU A 155 3.63 35.15 -12.36
C GLU A 155 5.14 35.27 -12.23
N ARG A 156 5.87 34.20 -12.54
CA ARG A 156 7.34 34.15 -12.54
C ARG A 156 7.88 33.69 -13.88
N ARG A 157 9.06 34.18 -14.24
CA ARG A 157 9.72 33.79 -15.49
C ARG A 157 10.47 32.47 -15.33
N LEU A 158 10.35 31.64 -16.37
CA LEU A 158 11.22 30.47 -16.55
C LEU A 158 12.58 30.93 -17.12
N PRO A 159 13.68 30.21 -16.81
CA PRO A 159 14.99 30.50 -17.38
C PRO A 159 15.12 30.03 -18.86
N PHE A 160 14.04 29.67 -19.51
CA PHE A 160 13.92 29.22 -20.90
C PHE A 160 12.49 29.46 -21.41
N ARG A 161 12.34 29.43 -22.72
CA ARG A 161 11.05 29.39 -23.39
C ARG A 161 10.64 27.95 -23.64
N ILE A 162 9.35 27.64 -23.53
CA ILE A 162 8.80 26.33 -23.81
C ILE A 162 7.67 26.43 -24.80
N THR A 163 7.67 25.58 -25.83
CA THR A 163 6.64 25.49 -26.86
C THR A 163 6.10 24.08 -26.88
N LEU A 164 4.79 23.89 -26.72
CA LEU A 164 4.15 22.60 -26.83
C LEU A 164 4.06 22.16 -28.29
N ASP A 165 4.77 21.13 -28.66
CA ASP A 165 4.77 20.57 -30.00
C ASP A 165 3.56 19.67 -30.25
N SER A 166 3.26 18.77 -29.31
CA SER A 166 2.08 17.91 -29.35
C SER A 166 1.72 17.37 -27.97
N PHE A 167 0.45 17.12 -27.77
CA PHE A 167 -0.09 16.44 -26.61
C PHE A 167 -0.80 15.15 -27.04
N ARG A 168 -0.63 14.05 -26.30
CA ARG A 168 -1.29 12.77 -26.59
C ARG A 168 -1.76 12.10 -25.30
N VAL A 169 -3.00 11.61 -25.34
CA VAL A 169 -3.53 10.72 -24.32
C VAL A 169 -3.32 9.28 -24.78
N HIS A 170 -2.75 8.46 -23.93
CA HIS A 170 -2.58 7.03 -24.16
C HIS A 170 -3.65 6.29 -23.36
N TYR A 171 -4.43 5.48 -24.05
CA TYR A 171 -5.47 4.68 -23.43
C TYR A 171 -5.00 3.25 -23.15
N HIS A 172 -5.62 2.58 -22.17
CA HIS A 172 -5.45 1.15 -22.01
C HIS A 172 -6.02 0.41 -23.22
N ALA A 173 -5.31 -0.63 -23.67
CA ALA A 173 -5.70 -1.36 -24.89
C ALA A 173 -7.16 -1.86 -24.80
N GLY A 174 -7.97 -1.49 -25.78
CA GLY A 174 -9.40 -1.84 -25.85
C GLY A 174 -10.32 -1.00 -24.97
N THR A 175 -9.87 0.13 -24.42
CA THR A 175 -10.65 0.96 -23.48
C THR A 175 -10.60 2.44 -23.84
N THR A 176 -11.49 3.23 -23.23
CA THR A 176 -11.41 4.70 -23.18
C THR A 176 -10.74 5.20 -21.89
N ALA A 177 -10.27 4.29 -21.03
CA ALA A 177 -9.58 4.67 -19.80
C ALA A 177 -8.16 5.12 -20.10
N GLU A 178 -7.82 6.28 -19.59
CA GLU A 178 -6.54 6.92 -19.81
C GLU A 178 -5.45 6.17 -19.03
N ARG A 179 -4.40 5.77 -19.74
CA ARG A 179 -3.25 5.07 -19.17
C ARG A 179 -2.12 6.01 -18.82
N ASP A 180 -1.91 7.01 -19.69
CA ASP A 180 -0.81 7.98 -19.57
C ASP A 180 -1.14 9.21 -20.42
N TYR A 181 -0.51 10.32 -20.10
CA TYR A 181 -0.54 11.54 -20.91
C TYR A 181 0.88 11.91 -21.26
N THR A 182 1.12 12.23 -22.52
CA THR A 182 2.45 12.63 -22.97
C THR A 182 2.40 13.99 -23.60
N SER A 183 3.17 14.93 -23.06
CA SER A 183 3.42 16.24 -23.66
C SER A 183 4.81 16.26 -24.28
N HIS A 184 4.87 16.46 -25.59
CA HIS A 184 6.12 16.73 -26.30
C HIS A 184 6.25 18.24 -26.50
N PHE A 185 7.41 18.77 -26.17
CA PHE A 185 7.65 20.21 -26.24
C PHE A 185 9.11 20.50 -26.58
N THR A 186 9.35 21.68 -27.09
CA THR A 186 10.67 22.21 -27.36
C THR A 186 10.99 23.30 -26.35
N VAL A 187 12.14 23.21 -25.67
CA VAL A 187 12.66 24.24 -24.78
C VAL A 187 13.83 24.96 -25.43
N SER A 188 13.91 26.30 -25.26
CA SER A 188 14.99 27.13 -25.78
C SER A 188 15.36 28.22 -24.78
N ASP A 189 16.67 28.34 -24.53
CA ASP A 189 17.23 29.40 -23.68
C ASP A 189 18.00 30.48 -24.49
N GLY A 190 17.85 30.45 -25.81
CA GLY A 190 18.54 31.36 -26.73
C GLY A 190 19.90 30.82 -27.24
N GLN A 191 20.51 29.88 -26.55
CA GLN A 191 21.76 29.23 -26.99
C GLN A 191 21.55 27.75 -27.35
N THR A 192 20.67 27.09 -26.60
CA THR A 192 20.40 25.65 -26.73
C THR A 192 18.93 25.45 -27.04
N VAL A 193 18.62 24.60 -28.01
CA VAL A 193 17.27 24.12 -28.30
C VAL A 193 17.24 22.62 -28.06
N LEU A 194 16.35 22.18 -27.16
CA LEU A 194 16.22 20.78 -26.76
C LEU A 194 14.74 20.36 -26.84
N ARG A 195 14.49 19.20 -27.42
CA ARG A 195 13.17 18.56 -27.37
C ARG A 195 13.02 17.80 -26.05
N GLY A 196 11.92 18.04 -25.38
CA GLY A 196 11.57 17.42 -24.11
C GLY A 196 10.26 16.65 -24.21
N GLU A 197 10.08 15.76 -23.26
CA GLU A 197 8.87 14.96 -23.10
C GLU A 197 8.56 14.80 -21.62
N THR A 198 7.30 15.00 -21.23
CA THR A 198 6.78 14.64 -19.91
C THR A 198 5.62 13.68 -20.03
N ALA A 199 5.51 12.74 -19.07
CA ALA A 199 4.39 11.83 -18.91
C ALA A 199 4.08 11.68 -17.41
N MET A 200 3.02 10.95 -17.03
CA MET A 200 2.65 10.79 -15.61
C MET A 200 3.80 10.30 -14.72
N ASN A 201 4.69 9.45 -15.26
CA ASN A 201 5.83 8.89 -14.54
C ASN A 201 7.19 9.28 -15.17
N ARG A 202 7.20 10.24 -16.07
CA ARG A 202 8.42 10.74 -16.73
C ARG A 202 8.53 12.25 -16.55
N ILE A 203 9.50 12.65 -15.73
CA ILE A 203 9.83 14.05 -15.49
C ILE A 203 10.86 14.55 -16.49
N PHE A 204 10.70 15.79 -16.94
CA PHE A 204 11.73 16.49 -17.70
C PHE A 204 12.46 17.48 -16.80
N THR A 205 13.79 17.56 -16.94
CA THR A 205 14.62 18.49 -16.14
C THR A 205 15.52 19.26 -17.05
N PHE A 206 15.47 20.59 -16.95
CA PHE A 206 16.37 21.50 -17.66
C PHE A 206 16.72 22.70 -16.77
N ARG A 207 18.00 23.02 -16.62
CA ARG A 207 18.52 24.14 -15.80
C ARG A 207 17.88 24.24 -14.39
N SER A 208 17.86 23.15 -13.64
CA SER A 208 17.28 23.08 -12.28
C SER A 208 15.75 23.27 -12.22
N VAL A 209 15.06 23.38 -13.34
CA VAL A 209 13.60 23.34 -13.44
C VAL A 209 13.17 21.94 -13.78
N ARG A 210 12.24 21.39 -12.99
CA ARG A 210 11.60 20.11 -13.24
C ARG A 210 10.17 20.32 -13.65
N LEU A 211 9.78 19.70 -14.76
CA LEU A 211 8.43 19.73 -15.31
C LEU A 211 7.79 18.36 -15.13
N TYR A 212 6.57 18.36 -14.62
CA TYR A 212 5.77 17.16 -14.38
C TYR A 212 4.43 17.30 -15.10
N GLN A 213 3.94 16.22 -15.70
CA GLN A 213 2.59 16.20 -16.24
C GLN A 213 1.58 16.32 -15.10
N ASN A 214 0.69 17.31 -15.16
CA ASN A 214 -0.31 17.58 -14.13
C ASN A 214 -1.75 17.36 -14.64
N ALA A 215 -2.15 18.09 -15.69
CA ALA A 215 -3.49 18.04 -16.28
C ALA A 215 -3.41 18.38 -17.78
N TYR A 216 -4.54 18.38 -18.45
CA TYR A 216 -4.64 18.81 -19.84
C TYR A 216 -5.99 19.48 -20.12
N ASP A 217 -6.08 20.21 -21.23
CA ASP A 217 -7.31 20.85 -21.64
C ASP A 217 -8.33 19.85 -22.21
N PRO A 218 -9.63 20.03 -21.98
CA PRO A 218 -10.68 19.14 -22.49
C PRO A 218 -10.66 18.94 -24.01
N ASP A 219 -10.14 19.91 -24.77
CA ASP A 219 -9.98 19.86 -26.23
C ASP A 219 -8.71 19.10 -26.68
N MET A 220 -7.92 18.57 -25.72
CA MET A 220 -6.63 17.88 -25.93
C MET A 220 -5.59 18.71 -26.69
N ALA A 221 -5.77 20.02 -26.80
CA ALA A 221 -4.86 20.94 -27.50
C ALA A 221 -3.95 21.71 -26.55
N GLY A 222 -4.04 21.45 -25.23
CA GLY A 222 -3.22 22.08 -24.24
C GLY A 222 -2.87 21.14 -23.08
N SER A 223 -1.84 21.49 -22.34
CA SER A 223 -1.31 20.72 -21.21
C SER A 223 -0.91 21.64 -20.06
N TYR A 224 -1.20 21.22 -18.84
CA TYR A 224 -0.75 21.86 -17.62
C TYR A 224 0.44 21.07 -17.07
N LEU A 225 1.60 21.70 -16.98
CA LEU A 225 2.77 21.10 -16.38
C LEU A 225 3.03 21.74 -15.01
N ALA A 226 3.21 20.91 -13.99
CA ALA A 226 3.69 21.39 -12.70
C ALA A 226 5.18 21.71 -12.79
N VAL A 227 5.54 22.90 -12.34
CA VAL A 227 6.91 23.43 -12.34
C VAL A 227 7.46 23.33 -10.93
N ASN A 228 8.65 22.77 -10.78
CA ASN A 228 9.41 22.79 -9.52
C ASN A 228 10.83 23.25 -9.81
N THR A 229 11.17 24.41 -9.26
CA THR A 229 12.52 24.98 -9.36
C THR A 229 13.18 24.87 -7.99
N ASP A 230 14.20 24.02 -7.88
CA ASP A 230 15.00 23.86 -6.67
C ASP A 230 16.46 23.62 -7.04
N PRO A 231 17.24 24.71 -7.22
CA PRO A 231 18.60 24.61 -7.70
C PRO A 231 19.60 24.06 -6.67
N TYR A 232 19.31 24.22 -5.38
CA TYR A 232 20.27 23.92 -4.31
C TYR A 232 19.81 22.76 -3.41
N GLY A 233 18.55 22.74 -3.01
CA GLY A 233 18.07 21.80 -2.01
C GLY A 233 18.06 20.35 -2.52
N ILE A 234 17.60 20.14 -3.75
CA ILE A 234 17.56 18.80 -4.35
C ILE A 234 18.96 18.17 -4.46
N PRO A 235 19.99 18.81 -5.08
CA PRO A 235 21.32 18.20 -5.19
C PRO A 235 21.93 17.87 -3.82
N ILE A 236 21.79 18.76 -2.83
CA ILE A 236 22.32 18.54 -1.50
C ILE A 236 21.59 17.42 -0.77
N THR A 237 20.27 17.35 -0.88
CA THR A 237 19.46 16.26 -0.29
C THR A 237 19.84 14.90 -0.89
N TYR A 238 19.99 14.80 -2.22
CA TYR A 238 20.42 13.57 -2.87
C TYR A 238 21.84 13.16 -2.48
N THR A 239 22.76 14.12 -2.34
CA THR A 239 24.10 13.87 -1.78
C THR A 239 23.98 13.29 -0.36
N GLY A 240 23.11 13.84 0.46
CA GLY A 240 22.80 13.33 1.80
C GLY A 240 22.25 11.90 1.79
N TYR A 241 21.37 11.55 0.86
CA TYR A 241 20.88 10.18 0.69
C TYR A 241 21.98 9.21 0.26
N GLY A 242 22.85 9.61 -0.66
CA GLY A 242 24.02 8.81 -1.05
C GLY A 242 24.95 8.55 0.14
N LEU A 243 25.24 9.57 0.94
CA LEU A 243 26.03 9.47 2.17
C LEU A 243 25.34 8.57 3.20
N LEU A 244 24.01 8.67 3.36
CA LEU A 244 23.24 7.83 4.27
C LEU A 244 23.29 6.36 3.86
N PHE A 245 23.12 6.08 2.57
CA PHE A 245 23.26 4.72 2.04
C PHE A 245 24.64 4.15 2.32
N ALA A 246 25.72 4.91 1.99
CA ALA A 246 27.09 4.51 2.28
C ALA A 246 27.34 4.31 3.79
N ALA A 247 26.74 5.16 4.62
CA ALA A 247 26.83 5.06 6.08
C ALA A 247 26.12 3.83 6.63
N LEU A 248 24.94 3.47 6.11
CA LEU A 248 24.21 2.26 6.49
C LEU A 248 25.00 1.00 6.12
N VAL A 249 25.56 0.95 4.91
CA VAL A 249 26.47 -0.13 4.51
C VAL A 249 27.72 -0.15 5.42
N GLY A 250 28.27 1.02 5.74
CA GLY A 250 29.39 1.16 6.68
C GLY A 250 29.06 0.61 8.08
N LEU A 251 27.87 0.85 8.61
CA LEU A 251 27.43 0.30 9.90
C LEU A 251 27.38 -1.23 9.91
N LEU A 252 27.05 -1.86 8.77
CA LEU A 252 27.03 -3.32 8.65
C LEU A 252 28.44 -3.91 8.55
N ILE A 253 29.39 -3.19 7.94
CA ILE A 253 30.75 -3.66 7.68
C ILE A 253 31.69 -3.34 8.86
N ASP A 254 31.43 -2.26 9.61
CA ASP A 254 32.30 -1.77 10.70
C ASP A 254 32.58 -2.87 11.75
N PRO A 255 33.82 -3.36 11.89
CA PRO A 255 34.17 -4.44 12.83
C PRO A 255 33.92 -4.09 14.29
N ARG A 256 33.94 -2.77 14.61
CA ARG A 256 33.72 -2.23 15.96
C ARG A 256 32.30 -1.71 16.13
N GLY A 257 31.44 -1.90 15.12
CA GLY A 257 30.05 -1.45 15.11
C GLY A 257 29.18 -2.15 16.14
N THR A 258 28.13 -1.46 16.61
CA THR A 258 27.13 -2.04 17.52
C THR A 258 26.42 -3.22 16.87
N PHE A 259 26.19 -3.17 15.56
CA PHE A 259 25.58 -4.24 14.78
C PHE A 259 26.40 -5.52 14.88
N ARG A 260 27.70 -5.51 14.60
CA ARG A 260 28.58 -6.68 14.73
C ARG A 260 28.71 -7.19 16.18
N ARG A 261 28.69 -6.29 17.18
CA ARG A 261 28.66 -6.69 18.59
C ARG A 261 27.37 -7.36 18.98
N LEU A 262 26.21 -6.83 18.55
CA LEU A 262 24.91 -7.48 18.74
C LEU A 262 24.88 -8.84 18.05
N LEU A 263 25.47 -8.93 16.87
CA LEU A 263 25.59 -10.17 16.12
C LEU A 263 26.51 -11.21 16.77
N SER A 264 27.51 -10.78 17.53
CA SER A 264 28.43 -11.66 18.28
C SER A 264 27.96 -11.96 19.71
N ASP A 265 26.91 -11.30 20.21
CA ASP A 265 26.39 -11.55 21.55
C ASP A 265 25.65 -12.90 21.59
N ALA A 266 26.22 -13.83 22.34
CA ALA A 266 25.68 -15.18 22.52
C ALA A 266 24.24 -15.18 23.10
N ARG A 267 23.82 -14.10 23.76
CA ARG A 267 22.47 -13.94 24.32
C ARG A 267 21.41 -13.63 23.28
N LEU A 268 21.77 -12.85 22.23
CA LEU A 268 20.87 -12.56 21.10
C LEU A 268 20.79 -13.70 20.06
N ARG A 269 21.77 -14.63 20.10
CA ARG A 269 21.78 -15.85 19.24
C ARG A 269 20.78 -16.91 19.71
N ARG A 270 20.12 -16.72 20.83
CA ARG A 270 19.34 -17.74 21.53
C ARG A 270 17.90 -17.32 21.74
N GLY A 271 17.12 -17.33 20.68
CA GLY A 271 15.75 -17.57 20.86
C GLY A 271 14.78 -16.58 20.39
N ALA A 272 13.68 -16.94 20.37
CA ALA A 272 12.35 -16.45 20.62
C ALA A 272 11.29 -17.31 19.99
N PHE A 273 10.37 -17.75 20.75
CA PHE A 273 9.24 -18.55 20.28
C PHE A 273 7.97 -18.28 21.11
N LEU A 274 6.84 -18.24 20.47
CA LEU A 274 5.48 -18.46 20.97
C LEU A 274 4.52 -17.28 20.88
N ALA A 275 3.61 -17.32 19.98
CA ALA A 275 2.18 -17.12 20.22
C ALA A 275 1.40 -17.42 18.95
N LEU A 276 0.97 -18.63 18.87
CA LEU A 276 -0.13 -18.94 17.96
C LEU A 276 -1.17 -19.69 18.75
N VAL A 277 -2.37 -19.30 18.70
CA VAL A 277 -3.60 -20.08 18.72
C VAL A 277 -4.76 -19.13 18.98
N LEU A 278 -5.80 -19.35 18.26
CA LEU A 278 -7.21 -19.00 18.45
C LEU A 278 -7.77 -18.07 17.39
N LEU A 279 -8.54 -18.64 16.49
CA LEU A 279 -9.92 -18.22 16.26
C LEU A 279 -10.58 -19.04 15.16
N SER A 280 -11.44 -19.89 15.59
CA SER A 280 -12.45 -20.52 14.72
C SER A 280 -13.85 -20.20 15.25
N ILE A 281 -14.84 -20.24 14.31
CA ILE A 281 -16.22 -20.63 14.53
C ILE A 281 -17.32 -19.58 14.43
N GLY A 282 -18.34 -19.96 13.71
CA GLY A 282 -19.74 -19.53 13.81
C GLY A 282 -20.50 -19.58 12.47
N ARG A 283 -21.40 -20.55 12.34
CA ARG A 283 -22.29 -20.70 11.17
C ARG A 283 -23.74 -20.66 11.63
N GLU A 284 -24.56 -19.86 10.95
CA GLU A 284 -26.02 -19.93 11.03
C GLU A 284 -26.62 -20.10 9.62
N ALA A 285 -27.69 -20.87 9.52
CA ALA A 285 -28.34 -21.28 8.29
C ALA A 285 -29.59 -20.44 7.99
N SER A 286 -29.81 -20.13 6.71
CA SER A 286 -31.00 -19.48 6.18
C SER A 286 -31.30 -20.02 4.78
N ALA A 287 -32.55 -19.94 4.30
CA ALA A 287 -33.04 -20.52 3.05
C ALA A 287 -32.19 -20.16 1.82
N ASP A 288 -31.88 -21.15 0.99
CA ASP A 288 -30.86 -21.08 -0.04
C ASP A 288 -31.31 -20.29 -1.28
N PRO A 289 -30.52 -19.29 -1.75
CA PRO A 289 -30.66 -18.66 -3.05
C PRO A 289 -30.24 -19.62 -4.17
N LEU A 290 -30.57 -19.29 -5.43
CA LEU A 290 -30.12 -20.08 -6.59
C LEU A 290 -28.59 -20.26 -6.58
N ILE A 291 -28.12 -21.49 -6.47
CA ILE A 291 -26.70 -21.85 -6.48
C ILE A 291 -26.37 -22.54 -7.79
N VAL A 292 -25.54 -21.90 -8.60
CA VAL A 292 -25.03 -22.49 -9.85
C VAL A 292 -23.96 -23.56 -9.53
N PRO A 293 -23.94 -24.71 -10.20
CA PRO A 293 -22.89 -25.71 -10.02
C PRO A 293 -21.50 -25.14 -10.18
N ARG A 294 -20.56 -25.61 -9.35
CA ARG A 294 -19.19 -25.11 -9.32
C ARG A 294 -18.48 -25.21 -10.68
N GLU A 295 -18.73 -26.29 -11.43
CA GLU A 295 -18.14 -26.48 -12.75
C GLU A 295 -18.58 -25.40 -13.74
N THR A 296 -19.88 -25.12 -13.83
CA THR A 296 -20.43 -24.07 -14.70
C THR A 296 -19.92 -22.69 -14.29
N ALA A 297 -19.85 -22.43 -12.98
CA ALA A 297 -19.31 -21.18 -12.46
C ALA A 297 -17.82 -21.01 -12.76
N ASP A 298 -17.00 -22.08 -12.67
CA ASP A 298 -15.58 -22.03 -13.05
C ASP A 298 -15.40 -21.80 -14.55
N ARG A 299 -16.24 -22.42 -15.40
CA ARG A 299 -16.24 -22.16 -16.85
C ARG A 299 -16.55 -20.70 -17.17
N PHE A 300 -17.57 -20.12 -16.53
CA PHE A 300 -17.89 -18.70 -16.66
C PHE A 300 -16.76 -17.79 -16.13
N GLY A 301 -16.13 -18.18 -15.04
CA GLY A 301 -14.98 -17.49 -14.45
C GLY A 301 -13.74 -17.42 -15.36
N ARG A 302 -13.62 -18.32 -16.34
CA ARG A 302 -12.53 -18.34 -17.34
C ARG A 302 -12.72 -17.36 -18.48
N LEU A 303 -13.93 -16.88 -18.71
CA LEU A 303 -14.18 -15.81 -19.68
C LEU A 303 -13.39 -14.57 -19.31
N HIS A 304 -13.19 -13.70 -20.27
CA HIS A 304 -12.46 -12.44 -20.09
C HIS A 304 -13.42 -11.26 -20.06
N LEU A 305 -13.07 -10.22 -19.30
CA LEU A 305 -13.77 -8.94 -19.31
C LEU A 305 -12.78 -7.78 -19.15
N LEU A 306 -13.20 -6.61 -19.57
CA LEU A 306 -12.47 -5.38 -19.21
C LEU A 306 -12.78 -5.03 -17.75
N TYR A 307 -11.75 -5.07 -16.91
CA TYR A 307 -11.86 -4.77 -15.48
C TYR A 307 -10.61 -4.03 -14.98
N SER A 308 -10.82 -2.90 -14.30
CA SER A 308 -9.72 -2.05 -13.79
C SER A 308 -8.67 -1.77 -14.87
N ASP A 309 -9.16 -1.30 -16.03
CA ASP A 309 -8.36 -0.84 -17.18
C ASP A 309 -7.47 -1.92 -17.83
N ARG A 310 -7.78 -3.18 -17.60
CA ARG A 310 -7.12 -4.32 -18.25
C ARG A 310 -8.08 -5.45 -18.56
N ILE A 311 -7.71 -6.30 -19.50
CA ILE A 311 -8.45 -7.54 -19.75
C ILE A 311 -8.03 -8.57 -18.71
N ALA A 312 -9.00 -9.04 -17.94
CA ALA A 312 -8.81 -9.97 -16.83
C ALA A 312 -9.81 -11.12 -16.91
N PRO A 313 -9.54 -12.29 -16.30
CA PRO A 313 -10.54 -13.33 -16.12
C PRO A 313 -11.73 -12.82 -15.29
N VAL A 314 -12.95 -13.25 -15.63
CA VAL A 314 -14.16 -12.98 -14.84
C VAL A 314 -13.99 -13.42 -13.38
N GLN A 315 -13.20 -14.45 -13.12
CA GLN A 315 -12.81 -14.90 -11.78
C GLN A 315 -12.21 -13.77 -10.93
N THR A 316 -11.32 -12.95 -11.50
CA THR A 316 -10.69 -11.82 -10.78
C THR A 316 -11.75 -10.82 -10.34
N PHE A 317 -12.66 -10.44 -11.23
CA PHE A 317 -13.79 -9.57 -10.91
C PHE A 317 -14.70 -10.20 -9.84
N ALA A 318 -15.04 -11.50 -9.97
CA ALA A 318 -15.87 -12.20 -9.01
C ALA A 318 -15.29 -12.20 -7.60
N ILE A 319 -13.97 -12.41 -7.48
CA ILE A 319 -13.25 -12.39 -6.20
C ILE A 319 -13.29 -11.00 -5.59
N ASP A 320 -13.01 -9.96 -6.37
CA ASP A 320 -13.01 -8.57 -5.87
C ASP A 320 -14.42 -8.09 -5.53
N PHE A 321 -15.42 -8.44 -6.33
CA PHE A 321 -16.84 -8.23 -6.06
C PHE A 321 -17.24 -8.82 -4.71
N THR A 322 -16.94 -10.10 -4.49
CA THR A 322 -17.31 -10.82 -3.27
C THR A 322 -16.55 -10.26 -2.05
N LYS A 323 -15.25 -9.94 -2.19
CA LYS A 323 -14.47 -9.29 -1.14
C LYS A 323 -14.99 -7.90 -0.79
N LYS A 324 -15.35 -7.08 -1.79
CA LYS A 324 -15.86 -5.72 -1.57
C LYS A 324 -17.18 -5.74 -0.80
N LEU A 325 -18.05 -6.69 -1.10
CA LEU A 325 -19.35 -6.83 -0.42
C LEU A 325 -19.21 -7.49 0.94
N TYR A 326 -18.66 -8.71 0.99
CA TYR A 326 -18.67 -9.57 2.18
C TYR A 326 -17.40 -9.47 3.03
N GLY A 327 -16.29 -9.07 2.42
CA GLY A 327 -14.98 -8.99 3.07
C GLY A 327 -14.13 -10.26 2.95
N ARG A 328 -14.60 -11.30 2.24
CA ARG A 328 -13.89 -12.55 1.94
C ARG A 328 -14.08 -12.92 0.48
N ALA A 329 -13.19 -13.74 -0.09
CA ALA A 329 -13.28 -14.23 -1.46
C ALA A 329 -14.33 -15.34 -1.67
N SER A 330 -15.00 -15.79 -0.64
CA SER A 330 -16.03 -16.83 -0.66
C SER A 330 -17.17 -16.48 0.28
N TYR A 331 -18.37 -16.96 0.02
CA TYR A 331 -19.56 -16.72 0.82
C TYR A 331 -20.24 -18.04 1.18
N ARG A 332 -20.35 -18.37 2.47
CA ARG A 332 -21.00 -19.60 2.97
C ARG A 332 -20.56 -20.90 2.27
N GLY A 333 -19.28 -21.00 1.89
CA GLY A 333 -18.74 -22.16 1.20
C GLY A 333 -18.86 -22.11 -0.34
N LEU A 334 -19.55 -21.12 -0.89
CA LEU A 334 -19.64 -20.86 -2.32
C LEU A 334 -18.39 -20.13 -2.83
N THR A 335 -17.95 -20.45 -4.05
CA THR A 335 -16.89 -19.71 -4.71
C THR A 335 -17.35 -18.32 -5.14
N ALA A 336 -16.42 -17.42 -5.41
CA ALA A 336 -16.76 -16.08 -5.86
C ALA A 336 -17.53 -16.08 -7.18
N GLU A 337 -17.21 -17.01 -8.08
CA GLU A 337 -17.88 -17.18 -9.37
C GLU A 337 -19.34 -17.65 -9.18
N GLN A 338 -19.57 -18.56 -8.23
CA GLN A 338 -20.94 -18.98 -7.88
C GLN A 338 -21.75 -17.81 -7.32
N VAL A 339 -21.15 -16.99 -6.46
CA VAL A 339 -21.77 -15.78 -5.91
C VAL A 339 -22.09 -14.77 -7.01
N LEU A 340 -21.16 -14.52 -7.93
CA LEU A 340 -21.34 -13.61 -9.05
C LEU A 340 -22.47 -14.05 -9.96
N MET A 341 -22.47 -15.33 -10.38
CA MET A 341 -23.51 -15.88 -11.23
C MET A 341 -24.87 -15.90 -10.54
N GLY A 342 -24.93 -16.27 -9.26
CA GLY A 342 -26.15 -16.22 -8.47
C GLY A 342 -26.75 -14.81 -8.43
N ARG A 343 -25.93 -13.81 -8.14
CA ARG A 343 -26.32 -12.39 -8.15
C ARG A 343 -26.79 -11.90 -9.51
N LEU A 344 -26.12 -12.35 -10.58
CA LEU A 344 -26.43 -11.97 -11.95
C LEU A 344 -27.76 -12.57 -12.42
N PHE A 345 -27.99 -13.87 -12.16
CA PHE A 345 -29.10 -14.62 -12.75
C PHE A 345 -30.32 -14.79 -11.84
N ASP A 346 -30.15 -14.70 -10.51
CA ASP A 346 -31.24 -14.63 -9.52
C ASP A 346 -31.09 -13.42 -8.58
N PRO A 347 -31.23 -12.20 -9.09
CA PRO A 347 -31.09 -11.01 -8.24
C PRO A 347 -32.07 -10.98 -7.07
N ARG A 348 -33.33 -11.47 -7.28
CA ARG A 348 -34.38 -11.42 -6.23
C ARG A 348 -34.11 -12.34 -5.05
N GLY A 349 -33.61 -13.54 -5.31
CA GLY A 349 -33.18 -14.48 -4.25
C GLY A 349 -31.99 -13.93 -3.48
N TRP A 350 -30.99 -13.46 -4.20
CA TRP A 350 -29.77 -12.91 -3.61
C TRP A 350 -29.93 -11.53 -2.93
N ASP A 351 -30.96 -10.76 -3.24
CA ASP A 351 -31.24 -9.49 -2.55
C ASP A 351 -31.65 -9.70 -1.10
N LYS A 352 -32.11 -10.88 -0.74
CA LYS A 352 -32.44 -11.25 0.66
C LYS A 352 -31.20 -11.69 1.45
N GLU A 353 -30.12 -12.09 0.74
CA GLU A 353 -28.91 -12.63 1.37
C GLU A 353 -28.11 -11.55 2.13
N PRO A 354 -27.78 -11.78 3.43
CA PRO A 354 -27.06 -10.83 4.27
C PRO A 354 -25.55 -10.87 3.99
N MET A 355 -25.14 -10.44 2.79
CA MET A 355 -23.73 -10.49 2.38
C MET A 355 -23.05 -9.13 2.32
N ILE A 356 -23.76 -8.02 2.53
CA ILE A 356 -23.17 -6.68 2.49
C ILE A 356 -22.63 -6.34 3.86
N ARG A 357 -21.33 -6.36 4.05
CA ARG A 357 -20.68 -6.05 5.31
C ARG A 357 -20.74 -4.54 5.61
N VAL A 358 -21.41 -4.17 6.69
CA VAL A 358 -21.48 -2.82 7.23
C VAL A 358 -20.41 -2.68 8.32
N LYS A 359 -19.29 -2.02 8.00
CA LYS A 359 -18.13 -1.90 8.91
C LYS A 359 -18.38 -0.85 9.99
N ASP A 360 -18.90 0.31 9.61
CA ASP A 360 -19.05 1.45 10.48
C ASP A 360 -20.15 1.23 11.54
N ALA A 361 -19.81 1.55 12.80
CA ALA A 361 -20.72 1.33 13.93
C ALA A 361 -21.77 2.45 14.08
N ALA A 362 -21.45 3.70 13.67
CA ALA A 362 -22.39 4.80 13.69
C ALA A 362 -23.47 4.60 12.61
N LEU A 363 -23.05 4.21 11.41
CA LEU A 363 -23.95 3.86 10.31
C LEU A 363 -24.93 2.75 10.71
N ARG A 364 -24.43 1.68 11.36
CA ARG A 364 -25.29 0.58 11.83
C ARG A 364 -26.32 1.02 12.86
N ARG A 365 -25.93 1.89 13.78
CA ARG A 365 -26.83 2.41 14.83
C ARG A 365 -27.88 3.35 14.27
N GLN A 366 -27.45 4.32 13.44
CA GLN A 366 -28.31 5.38 12.93
C GLN A 366 -29.33 4.85 11.92
N LEU A 367 -28.90 3.93 11.04
CA LEU A 367 -29.79 3.33 10.03
C LEU A 367 -30.37 1.98 10.45
N ARG A 368 -30.13 1.54 11.69
CA ARG A 368 -30.59 0.24 12.25
C ARG A 368 -30.20 -0.95 11.39
N LEU A 369 -28.99 -0.91 10.79
CA LEU A 369 -28.48 -1.95 9.92
C LEU A 369 -27.76 -3.05 10.71
N PRO A 370 -27.93 -4.35 10.34
CA PRO A 370 -27.13 -5.43 10.92
C PRO A 370 -25.66 -5.36 10.44
N ARG A 371 -24.78 -6.12 11.11
CA ARG A 371 -23.36 -6.21 10.70
C ARG A 371 -23.18 -6.70 9.27
N TYR A 372 -24.04 -7.60 8.84
CA TYR A 372 -24.18 -8.05 7.45
C TYR A 372 -25.63 -7.75 7.03
N ALA A 373 -25.80 -6.84 6.10
CA ALA A 373 -27.07 -6.43 5.56
C ALA A 373 -27.35 -7.11 4.22
N SER A 374 -28.60 -7.23 3.87
CA SER A 374 -29.04 -7.58 2.52
C SER A 374 -29.32 -6.31 1.71
N VAL A 375 -29.50 -6.42 0.40
CA VAL A 375 -29.88 -5.27 -0.45
C VAL A 375 -31.19 -4.65 0.03
N ASN A 376 -32.15 -5.49 0.42
CA ASN A 376 -33.47 -5.05 0.87
C ASN A 376 -33.43 -4.13 2.10
N HIS A 377 -32.40 -4.19 2.94
CA HIS A 377 -32.24 -3.27 4.06
C HIS A 377 -31.97 -1.81 3.64
N PHE A 378 -31.51 -1.59 2.40
CA PHE A 378 -31.20 -0.25 1.89
C PHE A 378 -32.37 0.39 1.12
N PHE A 379 -33.47 -0.34 0.92
CA PHE A 379 -34.66 0.16 0.26
C PHE A 379 -35.87 -0.02 1.16
N SER A 380 -36.46 1.09 1.56
CA SER A 380 -37.70 1.11 2.37
C SER A 380 -38.90 1.43 1.48
N PRO A 381 -40.06 0.78 1.65
CA PRO A 381 -41.29 1.15 0.94
C PRO A 381 -41.67 2.62 1.14
N ASP A 382 -41.47 3.14 2.38
CA ASP A 382 -41.89 4.49 2.76
C ASP A 382 -40.88 5.58 2.45
N ARG A 383 -39.56 5.25 2.45
CA ARG A 383 -38.45 6.23 2.33
C ARG A 383 -37.60 6.06 1.07
N GLY A 384 -37.89 5.06 0.25
CA GLY A 384 -37.06 4.74 -0.92
C GLY A 384 -35.65 4.29 -0.51
N TYR A 385 -34.64 4.85 -1.17
CA TYR A 385 -33.23 4.55 -0.89
C TYR A 385 -32.75 5.29 0.35
N ILE A 386 -32.47 4.55 1.42
CA ILE A 386 -32.21 5.11 2.77
C ILE A 386 -30.92 5.94 2.86
N LEU A 387 -29.97 5.78 1.93
CA LEU A 387 -28.73 6.56 1.91
C LEU A 387 -28.87 7.87 1.13
N GLY A 388 -29.93 8.05 0.34
CA GLY A 388 -30.09 9.15 -0.61
C GLY A 388 -29.89 10.54 -0.02
N THR A 389 -30.52 10.83 1.12
CA THR A 389 -30.40 12.14 1.80
C THR A 389 -28.95 12.39 2.24
N TYR A 390 -28.28 11.42 2.81
CA TYR A 390 -26.91 11.55 3.32
C TYR A 390 -25.87 11.69 2.18
N LEU A 391 -26.16 11.12 1.02
CA LEU A 391 -25.32 11.33 -0.17
C LEU A 391 -25.44 12.76 -0.68
N MET A 392 -26.64 13.33 -0.70
CA MET A 392 -26.83 14.75 -1.07
C MET A 392 -26.14 15.69 -0.07
N GLU A 393 -26.23 15.40 1.23
CA GLU A 393 -25.54 16.16 2.28
C GLU A 393 -24.02 16.07 2.12
N TYR A 394 -23.49 14.91 1.74
CA TYR A 394 -22.06 14.74 1.41
C TYR A 394 -21.61 15.59 0.21
N GLU A 395 -22.43 15.63 -0.86
CA GLU A 395 -22.17 16.46 -2.04
C GLU A 395 -22.24 17.97 -1.70
N GLN A 396 -23.10 18.36 -0.77
CA GLN A 396 -23.21 19.71 -0.22
C GLN A 396 -22.07 20.10 0.73
N GLY A 397 -21.11 19.20 0.97
CA GLY A 397 -19.88 19.47 1.74
C GLY A 397 -19.85 18.90 3.15
N GLN A 398 -20.85 18.13 3.61
CA GLN A 398 -20.83 17.43 4.88
C GLN A 398 -19.98 16.15 4.79
N ARG A 399 -18.68 16.27 4.91
CA ARG A 399 -17.71 15.17 4.70
C ARG A 399 -17.17 14.59 6.01
N ASP A 400 -18.03 14.33 6.98
CA ASP A 400 -17.66 13.64 8.20
C ASP A 400 -17.51 12.11 8.00
N ALA A 401 -17.11 11.41 9.05
CA ALA A 401 -16.89 9.96 9.00
C ALA A 401 -18.17 9.17 8.69
N PHE A 402 -19.34 9.65 9.16
CA PHE A 402 -20.63 9.01 8.89
C PHE A 402 -21.05 9.14 7.43
N HIS A 403 -20.98 10.35 6.85
CA HIS A 403 -21.29 10.60 5.45
C HIS A 403 -20.30 9.87 4.52
N THR A 404 -19.01 9.84 4.86
CA THR A 404 -18.03 9.04 4.14
C THR A 404 -18.37 7.55 4.18
N ALA A 405 -18.83 7.02 5.32
CA ALA A 405 -19.27 5.64 5.42
C ALA A 405 -20.56 5.37 4.60
N CYS A 406 -21.44 6.36 4.44
CA CYS A 406 -22.60 6.28 3.54
C CYS A 406 -22.17 6.16 2.08
N VAL A 407 -21.19 6.96 1.63
CA VAL A 407 -20.62 6.88 0.27
C VAL A 407 -19.96 5.53 0.01
N ASP A 408 -19.16 5.02 0.96
CA ASP A 408 -18.56 3.68 0.87
C ASP A 408 -19.63 2.58 0.75
N MET A 409 -20.76 2.74 1.41
CA MET A 409 -21.86 1.80 1.36
C MET A 409 -22.61 1.91 0.03
N ASP A 410 -22.87 3.12 -0.44
CA ASP A 410 -23.48 3.39 -1.74
C ASP A 410 -22.65 2.78 -2.89
N ALA A 411 -21.33 2.89 -2.82
CA ALA A 411 -20.43 2.26 -3.81
C ALA A 411 -20.60 0.73 -3.87
N LYS A 412 -21.00 0.06 -2.79
CA LYS A 412 -21.32 -1.38 -2.81
C LYS A 412 -22.68 -1.65 -3.44
N ILE A 413 -23.67 -0.82 -3.15
CA ILE A 413 -25.01 -0.95 -3.74
C ILE A 413 -24.93 -0.67 -5.24
N ARG A 414 -24.23 0.39 -5.66
CA ARG A 414 -24.01 0.69 -7.09
C ARG A 414 -23.32 -0.45 -7.82
N LEU A 415 -22.33 -1.12 -7.19
CA LEU A 415 -21.67 -2.28 -7.76
C LEU A 415 -22.64 -3.46 -7.97
N ILE A 416 -23.60 -3.67 -7.06
CA ILE A 416 -24.64 -4.68 -7.24
C ILE A 416 -25.59 -4.29 -8.38
N MET A 417 -25.98 -3.00 -8.46
CA MET A 417 -26.87 -2.52 -9.52
C MET A 417 -26.21 -2.59 -10.90
N SER A 418 -24.91 -2.22 -11.01
CA SER A 418 -24.16 -2.33 -12.26
C SER A 418 -23.95 -3.79 -12.71
N LEU A 419 -23.92 -4.75 -11.79
CA LEU A 419 -23.95 -6.16 -12.16
C LEU A 419 -25.34 -6.56 -12.68
N ARG A 420 -26.40 -6.07 -12.09
CA ARG A 420 -27.80 -6.39 -12.44
C ARG A 420 -28.18 -5.88 -13.83
N ASP A 421 -27.78 -4.65 -14.19
CA ASP A 421 -28.01 -4.07 -15.51
C ASP A 421 -26.98 -4.52 -16.57
N GLY A 422 -25.95 -5.26 -16.15
CA GLY A 422 -24.89 -5.79 -17.01
C GLY A 422 -23.78 -4.79 -17.34
N SER A 423 -23.85 -3.54 -16.83
CA SER A 423 -22.82 -2.53 -17.12
C SER A 423 -21.45 -2.84 -16.48
N ALA A 424 -21.41 -3.65 -15.43
CA ALA A 424 -20.18 -4.14 -14.85
C ALA A 424 -19.48 -5.24 -15.67
N LEU A 425 -20.14 -5.80 -16.73
CA LEU A 425 -19.70 -6.98 -17.45
C LEU A 425 -19.33 -6.65 -18.90
N ALA A 426 -18.21 -5.96 -19.11
CA ALA A 426 -17.67 -5.70 -20.44
C ALA A 426 -17.03 -6.96 -21.03
N LEU A 427 -17.87 -7.90 -21.51
CA LEU A 427 -17.51 -9.23 -21.99
C LEU A 427 -17.32 -9.34 -23.50
N PHE A 428 -17.73 -8.34 -24.29
CA PHE A 428 -17.87 -8.45 -25.74
C PHE A 428 -16.83 -7.57 -26.44
N PRO A 429 -15.68 -8.13 -26.86
CA PRO A 429 -14.72 -7.43 -27.68
C PRO A 429 -15.24 -7.27 -29.11
N HIS A 430 -15.05 -6.09 -29.70
CA HIS A 430 -15.29 -5.84 -31.11
C HIS A 430 -14.42 -4.69 -31.61
N ALA A 431 -13.91 -4.82 -32.85
CA ALA A 431 -13.16 -3.75 -33.48
C ALA A 431 -14.08 -2.61 -33.89
N ASP A 432 -13.72 -1.37 -33.58
CA ASP A 432 -14.42 -0.19 -34.08
C ASP A 432 -14.09 0.08 -35.56
N VAL A 433 -14.70 1.11 -36.13
CA VAL A 433 -14.49 1.50 -37.53
C VAL A 433 -13.03 1.87 -37.87
N TYR A 434 -12.20 2.12 -36.86
CA TYR A 434 -10.77 2.40 -36.99
C TYR A 434 -9.89 1.19 -36.72
N GLY A 435 -10.49 0.01 -36.52
CA GLY A 435 -9.77 -1.24 -36.21
C GLY A 435 -9.33 -1.37 -34.75
N ALA A 436 -9.65 -0.42 -33.87
CA ALA A 436 -9.34 -0.54 -32.44
C ALA A 436 -10.37 -1.44 -31.74
N VAL A 437 -9.87 -2.45 -31.02
CA VAL A 437 -10.74 -3.37 -30.27
C VAL A 437 -11.24 -2.71 -29.00
N ARG A 438 -12.56 -2.64 -28.85
CA ARG A 438 -13.25 -2.15 -27.64
C ARG A 438 -14.06 -3.29 -27.00
N TRP A 439 -13.94 -3.40 -25.68
CA TRP A 439 -14.71 -4.33 -24.88
C TRP A 439 -16.00 -3.66 -24.39
N ARG A 440 -17.14 -4.22 -24.77
CA ARG A 440 -18.46 -3.65 -24.53
C ARG A 440 -19.23 -4.48 -23.51
N HIS A 441 -20.10 -3.83 -22.78
CA HIS A 441 -21.07 -4.49 -21.90
C HIS A 441 -22.47 -4.53 -22.53
N PRO A 442 -23.36 -5.44 -22.10
CA PRO A 442 -24.70 -5.61 -22.71
C PRO A 442 -25.55 -4.33 -22.74
N ALA A 443 -25.37 -3.44 -21.76
CA ALA A 443 -26.09 -2.17 -21.68
C ALA A 443 -25.45 -1.03 -22.51
N THR A 444 -24.39 -1.30 -23.28
CA THR A 444 -23.73 -0.26 -24.11
C THR A 444 -24.71 0.26 -25.18
N PRO A 445 -24.94 1.58 -25.24
CA PRO A 445 -25.68 2.15 -26.38
C PRO A 445 -24.91 1.90 -27.66
N LEU A 446 -25.59 1.39 -28.68
CA LEU A 446 -25.02 1.13 -30.01
C LEU A 446 -25.64 2.07 -31.01
N SER A 447 -24.79 2.78 -31.76
CA SER A 447 -25.22 3.56 -32.91
C SER A 447 -25.65 2.65 -34.09
N PRO A 448 -26.59 3.04 -34.92
CA PRO A 448 -26.97 2.28 -36.12
C PRO A 448 -25.76 2.03 -37.03
N GLY A 449 -25.48 0.75 -37.32
CA GLY A 449 -24.34 0.37 -38.17
C GLY A 449 -23.00 0.22 -37.45
N GLU A 450 -22.91 0.48 -36.14
CA GLU A 450 -21.68 0.37 -35.37
C GLU A 450 -21.21 -1.08 -35.21
N LEU A 451 -22.13 -2.04 -35.15
CA LEU A 451 -21.87 -3.46 -35.15
C LEU A 451 -22.65 -4.18 -36.23
N PRO A 452 -22.14 -5.31 -36.76
CA PRO A 452 -22.94 -6.22 -37.57
C PRO A 452 -24.22 -6.62 -36.81
N ARG A 453 -25.34 -6.72 -37.52
CA ARG A 453 -26.66 -6.98 -36.91
C ARG A 453 -26.66 -8.22 -35.99
N MET A 454 -25.95 -9.26 -36.38
CA MET A 454 -25.87 -10.51 -35.61
C MET A 454 -25.08 -10.32 -34.32
N ASP A 455 -23.97 -9.57 -34.37
CA ASP A 455 -23.14 -9.29 -33.17
C ASP A 455 -23.88 -8.37 -32.19
N ALA A 456 -24.60 -7.37 -32.69
CA ALA A 456 -25.44 -6.52 -31.85
C ALA A 456 -26.57 -7.30 -31.16
N LEU A 457 -27.18 -8.24 -31.88
CA LEU A 457 -28.20 -9.14 -31.31
C LEU A 457 -27.58 -10.08 -30.27
N PHE A 458 -26.42 -10.67 -30.58
CA PHE A 458 -25.69 -11.56 -29.66
C PHE A 458 -25.32 -10.82 -28.35
N LEU A 459 -24.75 -9.62 -28.44
CA LEU A 459 -24.40 -8.80 -27.30
C LEU A 459 -25.60 -8.51 -26.39
N ARG A 460 -26.75 -8.13 -26.99
CA ARG A 460 -27.96 -7.76 -26.22
C ARG A 460 -28.69 -8.95 -25.61
N SER A 461 -28.70 -10.10 -26.28
CA SER A 461 -29.52 -11.25 -25.89
C SER A 461 -28.75 -12.32 -25.09
N TYR A 462 -27.43 -12.33 -25.15
CA TYR A 462 -26.60 -13.40 -24.59
C TYR A 462 -26.85 -13.67 -23.08
N LEU A 463 -26.81 -12.63 -22.25
CA LEU A 463 -27.02 -12.81 -20.80
C LEU A 463 -28.45 -13.28 -20.49
N SER A 464 -29.43 -12.87 -21.27
CA SER A 464 -30.83 -13.32 -21.12
C SER A 464 -30.98 -14.79 -21.48
N LEU A 465 -30.34 -15.22 -22.57
CA LEU A 465 -30.34 -16.65 -23.00
C LEU A 465 -29.60 -17.51 -21.94
N LEU A 466 -28.44 -17.05 -21.47
CA LEU A 466 -27.70 -17.78 -20.45
C LEU A 466 -28.50 -17.89 -19.14
N ARG A 467 -29.16 -16.78 -18.74
CA ARG A 467 -30.05 -16.76 -17.57
C ARG A 467 -31.19 -17.77 -17.68
N GLU A 468 -31.82 -17.85 -18.85
CA GLU A 468 -32.90 -18.81 -19.10
C GLU A 468 -32.47 -20.25 -18.84
N GLN A 469 -31.31 -20.67 -19.35
CA GLN A 469 -30.79 -22.02 -19.15
C GLN A 469 -30.41 -22.26 -17.68
N ILE A 470 -29.80 -21.29 -17.01
CA ILE A 470 -29.41 -21.41 -15.60
C ILE A 470 -30.64 -21.51 -14.69
N VAL A 471 -31.70 -20.73 -14.94
CA VAL A 471 -32.96 -20.80 -14.18
C VAL A 471 -33.68 -22.10 -14.42
N LYS A 472 -33.61 -22.69 -15.64
CA LYS A 472 -34.12 -24.01 -15.97
C LYS A 472 -33.26 -25.17 -15.44
N ALA A 473 -32.12 -24.88 -14.82
CA ALA A 473 -31.09 -25.85 -14.42
C ALA A 473 -30.52 -26.67 -15.57
N ASP A 474 -30.63 -26.21 -16.82
CA ASP A 474 -29.99 -26.81 -17.98
C ASP A 474 -28.54 -26.33 -18.11
N TYR A 475 -27.70 -26.89 -17.27
CA TYR A 475 -26.27 -26.50 -17.20
C TYR A 475 -25.46 -27.03 -18.41
N ALA A 476 -25.93 -28.03 -19.11
CA ALA A 476 -25.29 -28.52 -20.34
C ALA A 476 -25.38 -27.47 -21.45
N THR A 477 -26.58 -26.94 -21.71
CA THR A 477 -26.78 -25.86 -22.68
C THR A 477 -26.14 -24.57 -22.21
N ALA A 478 -26.19 -24.26 -20.90
CA ALA A 478 -25.49 -23.09 -20.32
C ALA A 478 -23.98 -23.16 -20.57
N ASN A 479 -23.33 -24.31 -20.36
CA ASN A 479 -21.91 -24.50 -20.62
C ASN A 479 -21.58 -24.32 -22.10
N THR A 480 -22.45 -24.79 -23.00
CA THR A 480 -22.29 -24.60 -24.47
C THR A 480 -22.37 -23.11 -24.84
N LEU A 481 -23.26 -22.33 -24.19
CA LEU A 481 -23.33 -20.88 -24.39
C LEU A 481 -22.07 -20.18 -23.89
N ILE A 482 -21.53 -20.62 -22.76
CA ILE A 482 -20.26 -20.06 -22.20
C ILE A 482 -19.10 -20.36 -23.18
N GLU A 483 -19.00 -21.54 -23.74
CA GLU A 483 -17.99 -21.87 -24.75
C GLU A 483 -18.15 -21.06 -26.05
N LYS A 484 -19.38 -20.77 -26.47
CA LYS A 484 -19.63 -19.88 -27.61
C LYS A 484 -19.12 -18.47 -27.35
N LEU A 485 -19.29 -17.95 -26.15
CA LEU A 485 -18.75 -16.64 -25.78
C LEU A 485 -17.21 -16.66 -25.71
N ASP A 486 -16.58 -17.71 -25.18
CA ASP A 486 -15.11 -17.84 -25.20
C ASP A 486 -14.57 -17.82 -26.62
N LYS A 487 -15.21 -18.59 -27.55
CA LYS A 487 -14.85 -18.59 -28.98
C LYS A 487 -15.02 -17.20 -29.61
N TYR A 488 -16.12 -16.50 -29.30
CA TYR A 488 -16.37 -15.14 -29.76
C TYR A 488 -15.28 -14.17 -29.27
N GLN A 489 -14.93 -14.24 -27.98
CA GLN A 489 -13.87 -13.42 -27.41
C GLN A 489 -12.53 -13.64 -28.11
N ARG A 490 -12.14 -14.90 -28.33
CA ARG A 490 -10.88 -15.24 -29.03
C ARG A 490 -10.85 -14.74 -30.48
N LEU A 491 -11.98 -14.77 -31.17
CA LEU A 491 -12.09 -14.32 -32.56
C LEU A 491 -12.02 -12.80 -32.69
N HIS A 492 -12.66 -12.05 -31.77
CA HIS A 492 -12.84 -10.61 -31.90
C HIS A 492 -11.90 -9.76 -31.02
N ALA A 493 -11.13 -10.39 -30.14
CA ALA A 493 -10.26 -9.69 -29.21
C ALA A 493 -9.00 -9.07 -29.85
N GLY A 494 -8.64 -9.43 -31.08
CA GLY A 494 -7.58 -8.76 -31.85
C GLY A 494 -6.23 -8.58 -31.13
N GLY A 495 -5.82 -9.57 -30.29
CA GLY A 495 -4.57 -9.48 -29.54
C GLY A 495 -4.65 -8.75 -28.19
N THR A 496 -5.84 -8.28 -27.77
CA THR A 496 -6.03 -7.65 -26.43
C THR A 496 -6.09 -8.66 -25.30
N LEU A 497 -6.28 -9.97 -25.59
CA LEU A 497 -6.29 -11.03 -24.58
C LEU A 497 -4.91 -11.17 -23.91
N PRO A 498 -4.86 -11.46 -22.61
CA PRO A 498 -3.62 -11.77 -21.93
C PRO A 498 -2.98 -13.05 -22.51
N SER A 499 -1.66 -13.14 -22.42
CA SER A 499 -0.98 -14.39 -22.84
C SER A 499 -1.44 -15.58 -22.00
N PRO A 500 -1.40 -16.80 -22.53
CA PRO A 500 -1.79 -18.01 -21.76
C PRO A 500 -0.98 -18.18 -20.47
N THR A 501 0.26 -17.69 -20.45
CA THR A 501 1.12 -17.68 -19.25
C THR A 501 0.63 -16.68 -18.22
N ALA A 502 0.23 -15.48 -18.63
CA ALA A 502 -0.33 -14.45 -17.75
C ALA A 502 -1.68 -14.90 -17.16
N GLU A 503 -2.55 -15.51 -17.97
CA GLU A 503 -3.83 -16.07 -17.51
C GLU A 503 -3.63 -17.15 -16.44
N ARG A 504 -2.70 -18.10 -16.67
CA ARG A 504 -2.37 -19.15 -15.69
C ARG A 504 -1.79 -18.57 -14.41
N ALA A 505 -0.89 -17.58 -14.52
CA ALA A 505 -0.28 -16.92 -13.39
C ALA A 505 -1.34 -16.17 -12.55
N GLU A 506 -2.27 -15.47 -13.18
CA GLU A 506 -3.37 -14.78 -12.52
C GLU A 506 -4.31 -15.73 -11.78
N ARG A 507 -4.70 -16.84 -12.42
CA ARG A 507 -5.53 -17.87 -11.79
C ARG A 507 -4.84 -18.51 -10.59
N LEU A 508 -3.53 -18.76 -10.66
CA LEU A 508 -2.76 -19.28 -9.54
C LEU A 508 -2.70 -18.27 -8.38
N THR A 509 -2.50 -16.99 -8.70
CA THR A 509 -2.51 -15.90 -7.70
C THR A 509 -3.88 -15.75 -7.04
N ASN A 510 -4.96 -15.93 -7.79
CA ASN A 510 -6.32 -15.88 -7.30
C ASN A 510 -6.69 -17.10 -6.43
N ALA A 511 -6.15 -18.28 -6.76
CA ALA A 511 -6.42 -19.52 -6.03
C ALA A 511 -5.78 -19.53 -4.62
N PHE A 512 -4.65 -18.84 -4.44
CA PHE A 512 -3.91 -18.86 -3.19
C PHE A 512 -3.65 -17.45 -2.64
N PRO A 513 -4.13 -17.10 -1.43
CA PRO A 513 -3.94 -15.78 -0.84
C PRO A 513 -2.53 -15.60 -0.26
N PHE A 514 -1.51 -15.58 -1.11
CA PHE A 514 -0.09 -15.56 -0.75
C PHE A 514 0.23 -14.56 0.37
N ALA A 515 -0.14 -13.29 0.21
CA ALA A 515 0.21 -12.25 1.16
C ALA A 515 -0.36 -12.52 2.56
N THR A 516 -1.62 -12.96 2.66
CA THR A 516 -2.27 -13.24 3.95
C THR A 516 -1.64 -14.45 4.64
N VAL A 517 -1.40 -15.53 3.89
CA VAL A 517 -0.80 -16.76 4.43
C VAL A 517 0.64 -16.49 4.87
N LEU A 518 1.43 -15.82 4.03
CA LEU A 518 2.81 -15.48 4.35
C LEU A 518 2.91 -14.53 5.56
N PHE A 519 2.01 -13.55 5.66
CA PHE A 519 1.94 -12.68 6.83
C PHE A 519 1.69 -13.48 8.11
N ILE A 520 0.68 -14.35 8.12
CA ILE A 520 0.35 -15.18 9.28
C ILE A 520 1.52 -16.11 9.63
N VAL A 521 2.09 -16.80 8.64
CA VAL A 521 3.21 -17.73 8.84
C VAL A 521 4.43 -17.00 9.40
N ASN A 522 4.85 -15.89 8.78
CA ASN A 522 6.04 -15.16 9.21
C ASN A 522 5.85 -14.49 10.57
N LEU A 523 4.67 -13.92 10.85
CA LEU A 523 4.35 -13.37 12.17
C LEU A 523 4.38 -14.46 13.23
N THR A 524 3.79 -15.62 12.94
CA THR A 524 3.78 -16.77 13.83
C THR A 524 5.18 -17.29 14.10
N VAL A 525 5.94 -17.58 13.04
CA VAL A 525 7.32 -18.08 13.15
C VAL A 525 8.18 -17.07 13.91
N GLY A 526 8.06 -15.78 13.60
CA GLY A 526 8.79 -14.70 14.27
C GLY A 526 8.46 -14.62 15.76
N LEU A 527 7.18 -14.65 16.12
CA LEU A 527 6.71 -14.58 17.49
C LEU A 527 7.11 -15.84 18.28
N LEU A 528 6.89 -16.99 17.69
CA LEU A 528 7.28 -18.27 18.26
C LEU A 528 8.81 -18.35 18.42
N ALA A 529 9.61 -17.92 17.43
CA ALA A 529 11.04 -17.78 17.56
C ALA A 529 11.42 -16.71 18.60
N LEU A 530 10.73 -15.60 18.85
CA LEU A 530 10.95 -14.60 19.91
C LEU A 530 10.74 -15.18 21.31
N LEU A 531 9.68 -15.88 21.56
CA LEU A 531 9.36 -16.42 22.87
C LEU A 531 10.30 -17.58 23.28
N TYR A 532 10.73 -18.41 22.32
CA TYR A 532 11.76 -19.41 22.57
C TYR A 532 13.06 -18.77 23.08
N THR A 533 13.50 -17.62 22.52
CA THR A 533 14.68 -16.87 22.96
C THR A 533 14.51 -16.35 24.37
N ILE A 534 13.40 -15.67 24.64
CA ILE A 534 13.10 -15.12 25.95
C ILE A 534 13.13 -16.25 26.99
N ARG A 535 12.45 -17.37 26.73
CA ARG A 535 12.43 -18.53 27.64
C ARG A 535 13.82 -19.09 27.88
N ARG A 536 14.65 -19.19 26.84
CA ARG A 536 16.03 -19.70 26.97
C ARG A 536 16.92 -18.75 27.78
N LEU A 537 16.77 -17.42 27.52
CA LEU A 537 17.49 -16.40 28.28
C LEU A 537 17.13 -16.43 29.77
N VAL A 538 15.83 -16.63 30.10
CA VAL A 538 15.34 -16.65 31.47
C VAL A 538 15.76 -17.95 32.20
N ARG A 539 15.73 -19.10 31.52
CA ARG A 539 15.98 -20.40 32.15
C ARG A 539 17.44 -20.80 32.23
N GLN A 540 18.36 -20.10 31.57
CA GLN A 540 19.80 -20.40 31.52
C GLN A 540 20.15 -21.90 31.28
N HIS A 541 19.26 -22.64 30.61
CA HIS A 541 19.42 -24.08 30.41
C HIS A 541 19.95 -24.33 28.99
N ASP A 542 21.10 -25.00 28.90
CA ASP A 542 21.68 -25.36 27.59
C ASP A 542 21.10 -26.70 27.10
N ALA A 543 20.30 -26.61 26.05
CA ALA A 543 19.75 -27.77 25.33
C ALA A 543 20.22 -27.77 23.87
N PRO A 544 21.48 -28.12 23.56
CA PRO A 544 22.10 -27.90 22.25
C PRO A 544 21.44 -28.70 21.11
N ARG A 545 20.75 -29.80 21.41
CA ARG A 545 19.99 -30.57 20.40
C ARG A 545 18.69 -29.84 20.02
N THR A 546 17.94 -29.39 21.01
CA THR A 546 16.67 -28.62 20.79
C THR A 546 16.93 -27.32 20.09
N ASP A 547 18.00 -26.61 20.45
CA ASP A 547 18.40 -25.35 19.83
C ASP A 547 18.71 -25.52 18.34
N ARG A 548 19.46 -26.56 17.97
CA ARG A 548 19.76 -26.87 16.57
C ARG A 548 18.52 -27.24 15.80
N LEU A 549 17.58 -27.98 16.39
CA LEU A 549 16.31 -28.34 15.75
C LEU A 549 15.44 -27.12 15.51
N VAL A 550 15.22 -26.30 16.55
CA VAL A 550 14.41 -25.07 16.43
C VAL A 550 15.02 -24.11 15.40
N ARG A 551 16.34 -23.91 15.43
CA ARG A 551 17.02 -23.06 14.44
C ARG A 551 16.84 -23.59 13.02
N ARG A 552 17.02 -24.91 12.79
CA ARG A 552 16.84 -25.51 11.45
C ARG A 552 15.39 -25.40 10.98
N ALA A 553 14.43 -25.65 11.87
CA ALA A 553 13.00 -25.53 11.57
C ALA A 553 12.61 -24.09 11.22
N THR A 554 13.03 -23.11 12.03
CA THR A 554 12.78 -21.69 11.76
C THR A 554 13.42 -21.26 10.44
N LEU A 555 14.67 -21.63 10.19
CA LEU A 555 15.36 -21.30 8.95
C LEU A 555 14.68 -21.96 7.74
N GLY A 556 14.27 -23.22 7.86
CA GLY A 556 13.54 -23.93 6.79
C GLY A 556 12.19 -23.28 6.48
N LEU A 557 11.42 -22.90 7.50
CA LEU A 557 10.14 -22.18 7.31
C LEU A 557 10.34 -20.80 6.69
N LEU A 558 11.36 -20.06 7.09
CA LEU A 558 11.68 -18.75 6.48
C LEU A 558 12.16 -18.91 5.03
N LEU A 559 12.93 -19.94 4.70
CA LEU A 559 13.33 -20.26 3.32
C LEU A 559 12.13 -20.60 2.45
N LEU A 560 11.22 -21.42 2.97
CA LEU A 560 9.97 -21.75 2.28
C LEU A 560 9.11 -20.51 2.06
N SER A 561 9.00 -19.65 3.08
CA SER A 561 8.29 -18.36 3.00
C SER A 561 8.94 -17.42 1.98
N PHE A 562 10.27 -17.35 1.93
CA PHE A 562 11.00 -16.56 0.95
C PHE A 562 10.76 -17.08 -0.48
N ALA A 563 10.81 -18.40 -0.69
CA ALA A 563 10.53 -19.00 -1.99
C ALA A 563 9.08 -18.72 -2.43
N ALA A 564 8.11 -18.83 -1.52
CA ALA A 564 6.71 -18.54 -1.81
C ALA A 564 6.47 -17.05 -2.11
N LEU A 565 7.16 -16.15 -1.40
CA LEU A 565 7.10 -14.70 -1.68
C LEU A 565 7.74 -14.37 -3.03
N THR A 566 8.88 -14.99 -3.35
CA THR A 566 9.52 -14.87 -4.67
C THR A 566 8.59 -15.34 -5.78
N LEU A 567 7.93 -16.47 -5.60
CA LEU A 567 6.92 -16.96 -6.54
C LEU A 567 5.77 -15.96 -6.70
N CYS A 568 5.27 -15.39 -5.61
CA CYS A 568 4.23 -14.36 -5.65
C CYS A 568 4.65 -13.14 -6.47
N GLU A 569 5.87 -12.62 -6.27
CA GLU A 569 6.42 -11.49 -7.03
C GLU A 569 6.57 -11.82 -8.53
N VAL A 570 7.10 -13.00 -8.86
CA VAL A 570 7.23 -13.46 -10.25
C VAL A 570 5.87 -13.59 -10.94
N LEU A 571 4.88 -14.19 -10.26
CA LEU A 571 3.52 -14.31 -10.80
C LEU A 571 2.90 -12.93 -11.05
N ARG A 572 3.08 -11.98 -10.13
CA ARG A 572 2.60 -10.60 -10.30
C ARG A 572 3.30 -9.89 -11.46
N TRP A 573 4.60 -10.09 -11.61
CA TRP A 573 5.35 -9.54 -12.74
C TRP A 573 4.80 -10.05 -14.08
N ILE A 574 4.56 -11.37 -14.19
CA ILE A 574 3.98 -11.98 -15.39
C ILE A 574 2.58 -11.42 -15.68
N VAL A 575 1.72 -11.28 -14.66
CA VAL A 575 0.36 -10.75 -14.80
C VAL A 575 0.35 -9.27 -15.17
N ALA A 576 1.22 -8.48 -14.55
CA ALA A 576 1.28 -7.03 -14.78
C ALA A 576 2.03 -6.64 -16.08
N GLY A 577 2.87 -7.54 -16.63
CA GLY A 577 3.75 -7.23 -17.76
C GLY A 577 4.83 -6.20 -17.45
N ARG A 578 4.99 -5.80 -16.17
CA ARG A 578 5.96 -4.82 -15.67
C ARG A 578 6.42 -5.19 -14.27
N ALA A 579 7.55 -4.61 -13.83
CA ALA A 579 8.01 -4.80 -12.47
C ALA A 579 6.93 -4.39 -11.45
N PRO A 580 6.66 -5.22 -10.43
CA PRO A 580 5.57 -5.00 -9.46
C PRO A 580 5.98 -3.98 -8.37
N VAL A 581 6.14 -2.71 -8.77
CA VAL A 581 6.57 -1.60 -7.89
C VAL A 581 5.70 -0.34 -8.06
N ALA A 582 4.57 -0.46 -8.74
CA ALA A 582 3.78 0.70 -9.14
C ALA A 582 2.75 1.17 -8.10
N ASN A 583 2.50 0.40 -7.05
CA ASN A 583 1.58 0.78 -5.99
C ASN A 583 2.12 0.38 -4.60
N GLY A 584 1.56 0.99 -3.54
CA GLY A 584 2.01 0.76 -2.18
C GLY A 584 1.98 -0.71 -1.75
N TYR A 585 1.02 -1.49 -2.21
CA TYR A 585 0.95 -2.92 -1.91
C TYR A 585 2.12 -3.71 -2.52
N GLU A 586 2.45 -3.46 -3.78
CA GLU A 586 3.58 -4.08 -4.49
C GLU A 586 4.91 -3.69 -3.82
N THR A 587 5.07 -2.42 -3.50
CA THR A 587 6.25 -1.91 -2.79
C THR A 587 6.43 -2.59 -1.43
N MET A 588 5.36 -2.79 -0.66
CA MET A 588 5.43 -3.46 0.65
C MET A 588 5.81 -4.93 0.54
N LEU A 589 5.33 -5.65 -0.49
CA LEU A 589 5.74 -7.02 -0.75
C LEU A 589 7.24 -7.10 -1.12
N LEU A 590 7.72 -6.19 -1.96
CA LEU A 590 9.13 -6.09 -2.32
C LEU A 590 10.03 -5.79 -1.11
N ILE A 591 9.61 -4.87 -0.23
CA ILE A 591 10.31 -4.58 1.03
C ILE A 591 10.36 -5.84 1.91
N ALA A 592 9.27 -6.58 2.01
CA ALA A 592 9.23 -7.84 2.76
C ALA A 592 10.19 -8.88 2.16
N TRP A 593 10.27 -8.96 0.84
CA TRP A 593 11.19 -9.83 0.11
C TRP A 593 12.67 -9.48 0.42
N PHE A 594 13.04 -8.21 0.33
CA PHE A 594 14.38 -7.73 0.67
C PHE A 594 14.71 -7.95 2.15
N THR A 595 13.73 -7.78 3.05
CA THR A 595 13.91 -8.03 4.48
C THR A 595 14.25 -9.49 4.75
N LEU A 596 13.56 -10.44 4.13
CA LEU A 596 13.85 -11.86 4.23
C LEU A 596 15.21 -12.21 3.60
N LEU A 597 15.52 -11.68 2.42
CA LEU A 597 16.83 -11.88 1.77
C LEU A 597 17.96 -11.40 2.67
N PHE A 598 17.82 -10.20 3.24
CA PHE A 598 18.79 -9.65 4.17
C PHE A 598 18.95 -10.50 5.44
N ALA A 599 17.84 -11.00 5.99
CA ALA A 599 17.87 -11.90 7.14
C ALA A 599 18.66 -13.19 6.85
N PHE A 600 18.58 -13.75 5.64
CA PHE A 600 19.37 -14.91 5.22
C PHE A 600 20.85 -14.59 5.03
N VAL A 601 21.17 -13.46 4.39
CA VAL A 601 22.56 -13.05 4.19
C VAL A 601 23.23 -12.75 5.52
N ALA A 602 22.54 -12.04 6.42
CA ALA A 602 23.02 -11.79 7.77
C ALA A 602 23.08 -13.08 8.62
N GLY A 603 22.07 -13.94 8.52
CA GLY A 603 21.96 -15.19 9.29
C GLY A 603 22.98 -16.27 8.90
N ARG A 604 23.57 -16.26 7.70
CA ARG A 604 24.66 -17.16 7.32
C ARG A 604 25.94 -16.94 8.13
N ARG A 605 26.09 -15.78 8.75
CA ARG A 605 27.25 -15.43 9.59
C ARG A 605 27.02 -15.70 11.08
N PHE A 606 25.89 -16.30 11.43
CA PHE A 606 25.46 -16.77 12.76
C PHE A 606 25.18 -18.26 12.73
#